data_e51f81aa074d35d890ea1d058f2c8ce3
#
_entry.id   e51f81aa074d35d890ea1d058f2c8ce3
#
_cell.length_a   1.000
_cell.length_b   1.000
_cell.length_c   1.000
_cell.angle_alpha   90.00
_cell.angle_beta   90.00
_cell.angle_gamma   90.00
#
_symmetry.space_group_name_H-M   'P 1'
#
loop_
_entity.id
_entity.type
_entity.pdbx_description
1 polymer ?
#
loop_
_entity_poly.entity_id
_entity_poly.type
_entity_poly.pdbx_seq_one_letter_code
_entity_poly.pdbx_strand_id
1 'polypeptide(L)'
;MAKTLDELLRERPGNPEAQAAHKERMLAEVRAYKLRELREMLALTQTDVAEVLAISQKRVSEIERGQVDRTKVDTLRRYADALGGTLRVEVQVGGETYQIA
;
A
#
# COMPACT_ATOMS: atom_id res chain seq x y z
N MET A 1 1.17 4.76 27.24
CA MET A 1 0.17 4.59 26.18
C MET A 1 0.70 5.15 24.87
N ALA A 2 0.67 4.36 23.81
CA ALA A 2 1.18 4.82 22.52
C ALA A 2 0.25 5.87 21.93
N LYS A 3 0.83 6.97 21.44
CA LYS A 3 0.07 8.01 20.76
C LYS A 3 -0.17 7.61 19.31
N THR A 4 -1.29 8.05 18.74
CA THR A 4 -1.53 7.89 17.32
C THR A 4 -0.61 8.81 16.53
N LEU A 5 -0.42 8.51 15.25
CA LEU A 5 0.39 9.35 14.37
C LEU A 5 -0.16 10.80 14.32
N ASP A 6 -1.48 10.95 14.25
CA ASP A 6 -2.11 12.27 14.22
C ASP A 6 -1.85 13.06 15.50
N GLU A 7 -1.88 12.40 16.67
CA GLU A 7 -1.57 13.04 17.95
C GLU A 7 -0.12 13.53 18.00
N LEU A 8 0.82 12.70 17.55
CA LEU A 8 2.23 13.07 17.49
C LEU A 8 2.47 14.28 16.57
N LEU A 9 1.82 14.32 15.43
CA LEU A 9 1.95 15.41 14.48
C LEU A 9 1.35 16.71 15.01
N ARG A 10 0.27 16.65 15.80
CA ARG A 10 -0.31 17.83 16.46
C ARG A 10 0.58 18.40 17.55
N GLU A 11 1.28 17.55 18.28
CA GLU A 11 2.17 17.98 19.37
C GLU A 11 3.47 18.60 18.88
N ARG A 12 3.81 18.38 17.62
CA ARG A 12 5.01 18.95 17.00
C ARG A 12 4.61 19.94 15.92
N PRO A 13 4.29 21.20 16.31
CA PRO A 13 3.96 22.20 15.32
C PRO A 13 5.16 22.43 14.41
N GLY A 14 4.98 22.19 13.14
CA GLY A 14 6.00 22.35 12.13
C GLY A 14 5.34 22.70 10.82
N ASN A 15 6.07 22.54 9.72
CA ASN A 15 5.53 22.80 8.39
C ASN A 15 4.41 21.76 8.10
N PRO A 16 3.15 22.20 7.90
CA PRO A 16 2.04 21.28 7.63
C PRO A 16 2.25 20.42 6.39
N GLU A 17 2.90 20.96 5.36
CA GLU A 17 3.20 20.21 4.14
C GLU A 17 4.21 19.09 4.40
N ALA A 18 5.25 19.37 5.19
CA ALA A 18 6.23 18.36 5.57
C ALA A 18 5.60 17.28 6.45
N GLN A 19 4.70 17.65 7.35
CA GLN A 19 3.98 16.70 8.20
C GLN A 19 3.06 15.80 7.37
N ALA A 20 2.32 16.37 6.40
CA ALA A 20 1.45 15.63 5.52
C ALA A 20 2.24 14.65 4.65
N ALA A 21 3.38 15.09 4.09
CA ALA A 21 4.25 14.24 3.29
C ALA A 21 4.84 13.08 4.11
N HIS A 22 5.23 13.35 5.36
CA HIS A 22 5.76 12.33 6.26
C HIS A 22 4.69 11.29 6.61
N LYS A 23 3.49 11.74 6.94
CA LYS A 23 2.36 10.86 7.24
C LYS A 23 2.04 9.95 6.04
N GLU A 24 2.00 10.52 4.85
CA GLU A 24 1.71 9.76 3.62
C GLU A 24 2.77 8.69 3.36
N ARG A 25 4.05 9.00 3.55
CA ARG A 25 5.12 7.99 3.41
C ARG A 25 4.96 6.85 4.41
N MET A 26 4.64 7.15 5.67
CA MET A 26 4.43 6.11 6.68
C MET A 26 3.23 5.22 6.36
N LEU A 27 2.15 5.79 5.84
CA LEU A 27 0.98 5.03 5.40
C LEU A 27 1.30 4.15 4.21
N ALA A 28 2.10 4.64 3.26
CA ALA A 28 2.54 3.85 2.10
C ALA A 28 3.37 2.64 2.53
N GLU A 29 4.27 2.81 3.49
CA GLU A 29 5.07 1.72 4.04
C GLU A 29 4.20 0.66 4.72
N VAL A 30 3.20 1.07 5.48
CA VAL A 30 2.26 0.16 6.14
C VAL A 30 1.46 -0.65 5.10
N ARG A 31 1.01 0.00 4.03
CA ARG A 31 0.27 -0.67 2.95
C ARG A 31 1.14 -1.70 2.24
N ALA A 32 2.37 -1.34 1.94
CA ALA A 32 3.32 -2.24 1.29
C ALA A 32 3.64 -3.45 2.15
N TYR A 33 3.84 -3.25 3.45
CA TYR A 33 4.06 -4.34 4.39
C TYR A 33 2.88 -5.32 4.41
N LYS A 34 1.66 -4.81 4.31
CA LYS A 34 0.46 -5.67 4.27
C LYS A 34 0.39 -6.53 3.01
N LEU A 35 0.81 -6.02 1.86
CA LEU A 35 0.88 -6.82 0.64
C LEU A 35 1.83 -8.00 0.81
N ARG A 36 3.02 -7.75 1.35
CA ARG A 36 4.00 -8.79 1.63
C ARG A 36 3.44 -9.82 2.61
N GLU A 37 2.82 -9.35 3.68
CA GLU A 37 2.23 -10.21 4.71
C GLU A 37 1.16 -11.14 4.13
N LEU A 38 0.27 -10.61 3.28
CA LEU A 38 -0.74 -11.39 2.59
C LEU A 38 -0.12 -12.46 1.70
N ARG A 39 0.93 -12.10 0.94
CA ARG A 39 1.64 -13.04 0.09
C ARG A 39 2.25 -14.18 0.90
N GLU A 40 2.92 -13.84 2.01
CA GLU A 40 3.58 -14.82 2.88
C GLU A 40 2.57 -15.76 3.55
N MET A 41 1.40 -15.24 3.94
CA MET A 41 0.32 -16.06 4.51
C MET A 41 -0.15 -17.15 3.54
N LEU A 42 -0.06 -16.90 2.24
CA LEU A 42 -0.45 -17.85 1.20
C LEU A 42 0.70 -18.74 0.75
N ALA A 43 1.86 -18.66 1.43
CA ALA A 43 3.06 -19.42 1.11
C ALA A 43 3.56 -19.18 -0.34
N LEU A 44 3.35 -17.99 -0.86
CA LEU A 44 3.83 -17.58 -2.18
C LEU A 44 5.12 -16.80 -2.06
N THR A 45 6.07 -17.04 -2.96
CA THR A 45 7.31 -16.27 -3.04
C THR A 45 7.13 -15.06 -3.95
N GLN A 46 8.05 -14.09 -3.85
CA GLN A 46 8.08 -12.97 -4.80
C GLN A 46 8.23 -13.47 -6.24
N THR A 47 8.99 -14.53 -6.46
CA THR A 47 9.16 -15.14 -7.78
C THR A 47 7.84 -15.69 -8.30
N ASP A 48 7.04 -16.35 -7.45
CA ASP A 48 5.73 -16.85 -7.84
C ASP A 48 4.82 -15.74 -8.35
N VAL A 49 4.76 -14.65 -7.61
CA VAL A 49 3.95 -13.49 -7.98
C VAL A 49 4.49 -12.82 -9.26
N ALA A 50 5.81 -12.71 -9.38
CA ALA A 50 6.44 -12.13 -10.55
C ALA A 50 6.09 -12.91 -11.83
N GLU A 51 6.08 -14.24 -11.77
CA GLU A 51 5.69 -15.08 -12.90
C GLU A 51 4.24 -14.84 -13.32
N VAL A 52 3.32 -14.80 -12.37
CA VAL A 52 1.90 -14.54 -12.66
C VAL A 52 1.70 -13.17 -13.27
N LEU A 53 2.40 -12.16 -12.76
CA LEU A 53 2.27 -10.78 -13.22
C LEU A 53 3.07 -10.51 -14.50
N ALA A 54 3.96 -11.43 -14.91
CA ALA A 54 4.88 -11.22 -16.03
C ALA A 54 5.75 -9.98 -15.84
N ILE A 55 6.23 -9.76 -14.62
CA ILE A 55 7.17 -8.69 -14.26
C ILE A 55 8.37 -9.31 -13.56
N SER A 56 9.40 -8.50 -13.30
CA SER A 56 10.59 -8.98 -12.61
C SER A 56 10.33 -9.17 -11.11
N GLN A 57 11.06 -10.08 -10.48
CA GLN A 57 11.04 -10.24 -9.04
C GLN A 57 11.49 -8.95 -8.34
N LYS A 58 12.43 -8.22 -8.93
CA LYS A 58 12.86 -6.90 -8.43
C LYS A 58 11.69 -5.94 -8.37
N ARG A 59 10.80 -5.93 -9.38
CA ARG A 59 9.64 -5.05 -9.39
C ARG A 59 8.65 -5.42 -8.28
N VAL A 60 8.41 -6.72 -8.06
CA VAL A 60 7.58 -7.19 -6.94
C VAL A 60 8.17 -6.72 -5.62
N SER A 61 9.48 -6.87 -5.45
CA SER A 61 10.18 -6.40 -4.24
C SER A 61 10.02 -4.89 -4.04
N GLU A 62 10.11 -4.09 -5.09
CA GLU A 62 9.92 -2.64 -5.02
C GLU A 62 8.50 -2.26 -4.57
N ILE A 63 7.49 -2.93 -5.11
CA ILE A 63 6.09 -2.72 -4.73
C ILE A 63 5.92 -3.02 -3.24
N GLU A 64 6.48 -4.11 -2.76
CA GLU A 64 6.38 -4.52 -1.35
C GLU A 64 7.23 -3.68 -0.40
N ARG A 65 8.11 -2.82 -0.92
CA ARG A 65 8.94 -1.93 -0.11
C ARG A 65 8.45 -0.49 -0.08
N GLY A 66 7.22 -0.23 -0.50
CA GLY A 66 6.61 1.08 -0.33
C GLY A 66 6.35 1.86 -1.60
N GLN A 67 6.48 1.24 -2.78
CA GLN A 67 6.20 1.91 -4.04
C GLN A 67 4.76 1.66 -4.55
N VAL A 68 3.84 1.37 -3.63
CA VAL A 68 2.45 1.09 -3.98
C VAL A 68 1.79 2.31 -4.65
N ASP A 69 2.07 3.50 -4.16
CA ASP A 69 1.53 4.75 -4.69
C ASP A 69 2.03 5.09 -6.11
N ARG A 70 3.16 4.51 -6.52
CA ARG A 70 3.71 4.67 -7.86
C ARG A 70 3.34 3.52 -8.79
N THR A 71 2.57 2.57 -8.30
CA THR A 71 2.19 1.38 -9.05
C THR A 71 0.83 1.62 -9.69
N LYS A 72 0.70 1.26 -10.96
CA LYS A 72 -0.58 1.39 -11.66
C LYS A 72 -1.65 0.53 -10.98
N VAL A 73 -2.88 1.02 -10.99
CA VAL A 73 -4.03 0.28 -10.44
C VAL A 73 -4.15 -1.09 -11.10
N ASP A 74 -3.93 -1.17 -12.40
CA ASP A 74 -3.98 -2.44 -13.12
C ASP A 74 -2.97 -3.45 -12.58
N THR A 75 -1.74 -3.01 -12.30
CA THR A 75 -0.71 -3.87 -11.73
C THR A 75 -1.09 -4.34 -10.32
N LEU A 76 -1.66 -3.46 -9.50
CA LEU A 76 -2.14 -3.82 -8.16
C LEU A 76 -3.30 -4.82 -8.25
N ARG A 77 -4.21 -4.65 -9.22
CA ARG A 77 -5.31 -5.58 -9.44
C ARG A 77 -4.78 -6.96 -9.80
N ARG A 78 -3.79 -7.03 -10.69
CA ARG A 78 -3.16 -8.30 -11.06
C ARG A 78 -2.42 -8.93 -9.88
N TYR A 79 -1.80 -8.12 -9.04
CA TYR A 79 -1.16 -8.60 -7.80
C TYR A 79 -2.21 -9.23 -6.89
N ALA A 80 -3.33 -8.55 -6.66
CA ALA A 80 -4.42 -9.09 -5.85
C ALA A 80 -4.99 -10.39 -6.44
N ASP A 81 -5.20 -10.42 -7.75
CA ASP A 81 -5.67 -11.62 -8.46
C ASP A 81 -4.71 -12.79 -8.27
N ALA A 82 -3.41 -12.55 -8.33
CA ALA A 82 -2.39 -13.58 -8.10
C ALA A 82 -2.47 -14.18 -6.70
N LEU A 83 -2.95 -13.42 -5.73
CA LEU A 83 -3.18 -13.89 -4.36
C LEU A 83 -4.56 -14.54 -4.18
N GLY A 84 -5.37 -14.57 -5.23
CA GLY A 84 -6.75 -15.07 -5.13
C GLY A 84 -7.71 -14.06 -4.50
N GLY A 85 -7.31 -12.81 -4.40
CA GLY A 85 -8.11 -11.73 -3.83
C GLY A 85 -8.71 -10.80 -4.87
N THR A 86 -9.27 -9.70 -4.41
CA THR A 86 -9.88 -8.67 -5.25
C THR A 86 -9.40 -7.30 -4.81
N LEU A 87 -8.89 -6.49 -5.74
CA LEU A 87 -8.53 -5.11 -5.47
C LEU A 87 -9.79 -4.23 -5.52
N ARG A 88 -9.91 -3.36 -4.53
CA ARG A 88 -10.96 -2.35 -4.51
C ARG A 88 -10.30 -0.99 -4.34
N VAL A 89 -10.67 -0.02 -5.18
CA VAL A 89 -10.21 1.35 -5.07
C VAL A 89 -11.41 2.23 -4.73
N GLU A 90 -11.29 3.00 -3.66
CA GLU A 90 -12.39 3.78 -3.12
C GLU A 90 -11.99 5.24 -2.91
N VAL A 91 -12.96 6.14 -3.08
CA VAL A 91 -12.83 7.57 -2.78
C VAL A 91 -13.79 7.89 -1.64
N GLN A 92 -13.28 8.52 -0.59
CA GLN A 92 -14.10 8.96 0.53
C GLN A 92 -14.30 10.47 0.45
N VAL A 93 -15.54 10.89 0.37
CA VAL A 93 -15.94 12.31 0.29
C VAL A 93 -17.10 12.56 1.23
N GLY A 94 -16.95 13.53 2.14
CA GLY A 94 -18.02 13.93 3.04
C GLY A 94 -18.58 12.82 3.91
N GLY A 95 -17.75 11.86 4.29
CA GLY A 95 -18.16 10.72 5.10
C GLY A 95 -18.75 9.55 4.31
N GLU A 96 -18.93 9.69 3.01
CA GLU A 96 -19.39 8.60 2.14
C GLU A 96 -18.24 8.03 1.35
N THR A 97 -18.31 6.73 1.07
CA THR A 97 -17.28 5.98 0.33
C THR A 97 -17.84 5.51 -1.01
N TYR A 98 -17.11 5.80 -2.07
CA TYR A 98 -17.49 5.43 -3.44
C TYR A 98 -16.42 4.50 -4.02
N GLN A 99 -16.82 3.34 -4.47
CA GLN A 99 -15.92 2.43 -5.17
C GLN A 99 -15.81 2.86 -6.63
N ILE A 100 -14.58 3.12 -7.08
CA ILE A 100 -14.32 3.57 -8.45
C ILE A 100 -13.61 2.52 -9.31
N ALA A 101 -13.08 1.47 -8.68
CA ALA A 101 -12.45 0.37 -9.41
C ALA A 101 -12.45 -0.92 -8.58
#